data_3fd551b160366418ea8f37ee6b45f572
#
_entry.id   3fd551b160366418ea8f37ee6b45f572
#
_cell.length_a   1.000
_cell.length_b   1.000
_cell.length_c   1.000
_cell.angle_alpha   90.00
_cell.angle_beta   90.00
_cell.angle_gamma   90.00
#
_symmetry.space_group_name_H-M   'P 1'
#
loop_
_entity.id
_entity.type
_entity.pdbx_description
1 polymer ?
#
loop_
_entity_poly.entity_id
_entity_poly.type
_entity_poly.pdbx_seq_one_letter_code
_entity_poly.pdbx_strand_id
1 'polypeptide(L)'
;MTTRTLLFVFAFLLVVSLAHASDERSIKDLAKALTGLSADVDPAEAQAISYTAHTTARRLKKEYRVALNPEFTVFLYNVGLRKRGWCGHWAQDIGAELIKLEPKTLVLHWGEAYPNTTSENNALVVTARNQRFEDGILIDGWRRAGRLFWCPVIKDDEYEKEQHYGHSGITMWKENMKWSAWLQSYSTAEEKPKTASASR
;
A
#
# COMPACT_ATOMS: atom_id res chain seq x y z
N MET A 1 -10.15 -8.86 -42.10
CA MET A 1 -9.15 -8.73 -40.99
C MET A 1 -7.94 -9.58 -41.38
N THR A 2 -6.77 -9.00 -41.49
CA THR A 2 -5.55 -9.74 -41.87
C THR A 2 -5.09 -10.62 -40.71
N THR A 3 -4.43 -11.74 -41.00
CA THR A 3 -3.90 -12.69 -40.05
C THR A 3 -2.98 -12.01 -38.98
N ARG A 4 -2.28 -10.94 -39.39
CA ARG A 4 -1.48 -10.10 -38.49
C ARG A 4 -2.32 -9.37 -37.44
N THR A 5 -3.48 -8.82 -37.82
CA THR A 5 -4.38 -8.14 -36.86
C THR A 5 -4.96 -9.12 -35.86
N LEU A 6 -5.26 -10.34 -36.27
CA LEU A 6 -5.77 -11.39 -35.39
C LEU A 6 -4.72 -11.82 -34.37
N LEU A 7 -3.46 -11.97 -34.77
CA LEU A 7 -2.33 -12.30 -33.90
C LEU A 7 -2.09 -11.21 -32.84
N PHE A 8 -2.15 -9.93 -33.22
CA PHE A 8 -1.99 -8.81 -32.26
C PHE A 8 -3.12 -8.75 -31.24
N VAL A 9 -4.36 -8.97 -31.68
CA VAL A 9 -5.52 -9.01 -30.76
C VAL A 9 -5.40 -10.19 -29.79
N PHE A 10 -5.01 -11.37 -30.28
CA PHE A 10 -4.84 -12.55 -29.44
C PHE A 10 -3.69 -12.38 -28.44
N ALA A 11 -2.55 -11.84 -28.84
CA ALA A 11 -1.42 -11.53 -27.97
C ALA A 11 -1.81 -10.49 -26.92
N PHE A 12 -2.56 -9.46 -27.27
CA PHE A 12 -3.04 -8.44 -26.34
C PHE A 12 -4.00 -9.02 -25.29
N LEU A 13 -4.95 -9.86 -25.70
CA LEU A 13 -5.89 -10.53 -24.81
C LEU A 13 -5.15 -11.48 -23.83
N LEU A 14 -4.13 -12.19 -24.31
CA LEU A 14 -3.31 -13.07 -23.49
C LEU A 14 -2.55 -12.29 -22.40
N VAL A 15 -1.93 -11.17 -22.76
CA VAL A 15 -1.20 -10.30 -21.83
C VAL A 15 -2.13 -9.72 -20.75
N VAL A 16 -3.33 -9.28 -21.14
CA VAL A 16 -4.33 -8.75 -20.20
C VAL A 16 -4.80 -9.85 -19.24
N SER A 17 -5.04 -11.06 -19.74
CA SER A 17 -5.45 -12.21 -18.91
C SER A 17 -4.37 -12.60 -17.91
N LEU A 18 -3.10 -12.62 -18.31
CA LEU A 18 -1.97 -12.95 -17.42
C LEU A 18 -1.77 -11.88 -16.33
N ALA A 19 -1.95 -10.61 -16.66
CA ALA A 19 -1.88 -9.53 -15.69
C ALA A 19 -2.98 -9.63 -14.62
N HIS A 20 -4.22 -9.92 -15.02
CA HIS A 20 -5.32 -10.14 -14.07
C HIS A 20 -5.06 -11.36 -13.17
N ALA A 21 -4.62 -12.48 -13.74
CA ALA A 21 -4.32 -13.68 -12.97
C ALA A 21 -3.19 -13.46 -11.94
N SER A 22 -2.18 -12.66 -12.28
CA SER A 22 -1.09 -12.33 -11.34
C SER A 22 -1.57 -11.48 -10.16
N ASP A 23 -2.48 -10.56 -10.41
CA ASP A 23 -3.04 -9.70 -9.37
C ASP A 23 -4.01 -10.45 -8.46
N GLU A 24 -4.85 -11.32 -9.01
CA GLU A 24 -5.73 -12.18 -8.21
C GLU A 24 -4.95 -13.11 -7.28
N ARG A 25 -3.84 -13.65 -7.78
CA ARG A 25 -2.92 -14.43 -6.95
C ARG A 25 -2.33 -13.59 -5.82
N SER A 26 -1.80 -12.40 -6.13
CA SER A 26 -1.22 -11.51 -5.13
C SER A 26 -2.24 -11.10 -4.06
N ILE A 27 -3.50 -10.87 -4.44
CA ILE A 27 -4.60 -10.57 -3.50
C ILE A 27 -4.81 -11.75 -2.55
N LYS A 28 -4.89 -12.98 -3.07
CA LYS A 28 -5.08 -14.19 -2.24
C LYS A 28 -3.89 -14.44 -1.32
N ASP A 29 -2.67 -14.26 -1.83
CA ASP A 29 -1.44 -14.50 -1.08
C ASP A 29 -1.27 -13.46 0.04
N LEU A 30 -1.56 -12.18 -0.20
CA LEU A 30 -1.55 -11.15 0.85
C LEU A 30 -2.64 -11.41 1.90
N ALA A 31 -3.86 -11.75 1.49
CA ALA A 31 -4.93 -12.08 2.44
C ALA A 31 -4.53 -13.25 3.34
N LYS A 32 -3.93 -14.30 2.76
CA LYS A 32 -3.39 -15.44 3.52
C LYS A 32 -2.27 -15.02 4.48
N ALA A 33 -1.35 -14.16 4.04
CA ALA A 33 -0.27 -13.64 4.88
C ALA A 33 -0.80 -12.83 6.07
N LEU A 34 -1.79 -11.96 5.84
CA LEU A 34 -2.45 -11.18 6.88
C LEU A 34 -3.20 -12.08 7.88
N THR A 35 -3.94 -13.06 7.39
CA THR A 35 -4.62 -14.05 8.26
C THR A 35 -3.62 -14.84 9.11
N GLY A 36 -2.43 -15.11 8.58
CA GLY A 36 -1.38 -15.84 9.26
C GLY A 36 -0.63 -15.04 10.35
N LEU A 37 -0.91 -13.74 10.51
CA LEU A 37 -0.27 -12.91 11.54
C LEU A 37 -0.65 -13.36 12.95
N SER A 38 -1.91 -13.73 13.18
CA SER A 38 -2.39 -14.24 14.48
C SER A 38 -3.63 -15.12 14.26
N ALA A 39 -3.87 -16.04 15.18
CA ALA A 39 -5.09 -16.85 15.19
C ALA A 39 -6.37 -16.02 15.37
N ASP A 40 -6.26 -14.81 15.92
CA ASP A 40 -7.40 -13.90 16.16
C ASP A 40 -7.75 -13.04 14.95
N VAL A 41 -6.98 -13.11 13.86
CA VAL A 41 -7.26 -12.31 12.66
C VAL A 41 -8.47 -12.88 11.91
N ASP A 42 -9.47 -12.02 11.67
CA ASP A 42 -10.61 -12.37 10.84
C ASP A 42 -10.19 -12.52 9.36
N PRO A 43 -10.35 -13.71 8.75
CA PRO A 43 -10.00 -13.93 7.35
C PRO A 43 -10.77 -13.03 6.37
N ALA A 44 -12.01 -12.65 6.70
CA ALA A 44 -12.81 -11.76 5.85
C ALA A 44 -12.24 -10.33 5.88
N GLU A 45 -11.79 -9.86 7.05
CA GLU A 45 -11.10 -8.58 7.19
C GLU A 45 -9.78 -8.57 6.43
N ALA A 46 -8.96 -9.62 6.56
CA ALA A 46 -7.72 -9.78 5.82
C ALA A 46 -7.94 -9.77 4.30
N GLN A 47 -8.97 -10.45 3.82
CA GLN A 47 -9.36 -10.45 2.41
C GLN A 47 -9.80 -9.06 1.94
N ALA A 48 -10.60 -8.35 2.73
CA ALA A 48 -11.07 -7.00 2.40
C ALA A 48 -9.89 -6.00 2.32
N ILE A 49 -8.96 -6.04 3.29
CA ILE A 49 -7.75 -5.21 3.28
C ILE A 49 -6.92 -5.50 2.04
N SER A 50 -6.63 -6.77 1.75
CA SER A 50 -5.83 -7.15 0.60
C SER A 50 -6.46 -6.67 -0.72
N TYR A 51 -7.74 -6.94 -0.92
CA TYR A 51 -8.47 -6.52 -2.12
C TYR A 51 -8.48 -5.00 -2.29
N THR A 52 -8.81 -4.27 -1.23
CA THR A 52 -8.87 -2.81 -1.26
C THR A 52 -7.50 -2.19 -1.51
N ALA A 53 -6.44 -2.69 -0.89
CA ALA A 53 -5.08 -2.19 -1.14
C ALA A 53 -4.68 -2.35 -2.61
N HIS A 54 -4.89 -3.52 -3.21
CA HIS A 54 -4.55 -3.78 -4.61
C HIS A 54 -5.37 -2.93 -5.58
N THR A 55 -6.68 -2.85 -5.38
CA THR A 55 -7.57 -2.09 -6.26
C THR A 55 -7.32 -0.60 -6.16
N THR A 56 -7.07 -0.08 -4.95
CA THR A 56 -6.69 1.31 -4.72
C THR A 56 -5.36 1.64 -5.39
N ALA A 57 -4.32 0.81 -5.22
CA ALA A 57 -3.04 1.04 -5.88
C ALA A 57 -3.19 1.15 -7.41
N ARG A 58 -3.99 0.31 -8.04
CA ARG A 58 -4.28 0.40 -9.50
C ARG A 58 -5.03 1.67 -9.88
N ARG A 59 -6.00 2.08 -9.08
CA ARG A 59 -6.74 3.32 -9.29
C ARG A 59 -5.80 4.52 -9.22
N LEU A 60 -4.98 4.59 -8.18
CA LEU A 60 -4.01 5.67 -7.97
C LEU A 60 -2.96 5.75 -9.08
N LYS A 61 -2.53 4.63 -9.66
CA LYS A 61 -1.65 4.64 -10.85
C LYS A 61 -2.22 5.50 -11.98
N LYS A 62 -3.53 5.39 -12.22
CA LYS A 62 -4.22 6.16 -13.27
C LYS A 62 -4.38 7.62 -12.83
N GLU A 63 -4.82 7.85 -11.61
CA GLU A 63 -5.06 9.20 -11.06
C GLU A 63 -3.78 10.03 -10.99
N TYR A 64 -2.68 9.45 -10.53
CA TYR A 64 -1.38 10.10 -10.47
C TYR A 64 -0.69 10.20 -11.84
N ARG A 65 -1.27 9.55 -12.86
CA ARG A 65 -0.71 9.49 -14.22
C ARG A 65 0.74 9.04 -14.18
N VAL A 66 0.99 7.92 -13.50
CA VAL A 66 2.34 7.37 -13.35
C VAL A 66 2.94 7.11 -14.72
N ALA A 67 4.07 7.76 -15.00
CA ALA A 67 4.77 7.69 -16.27
C ALA A 67 6.14 7.03 -16.07
N LEU A 68 6.50 6.13 -16.97
CA LEU A 68 7.78 5.41 -17.01
C LEU A 68 8.03 4.58 -15.73
N ASN A 69 8.45 5.24 -14.63
CA ASN A 69 8.74 4.63 -13.34
C ASN A 69 8.30 5.56 -12.20
N PRO A 70 8.32 5.08 -10.93
CA PRO A 70 7.95 5.90 -9.78
C PRO A 70 8.83 7.14 -9.60
N GLU A 71 10.14 7.02 -9.78
CA GLU A 71 11.12 8.10 -9.59
C GLU A 71 10.88 9.25 -10.58
N PHE A 72 10.58 8.93 -11.83
CA PHE A 72 10.21 9.94 -12.82
C PHE A 72 8.92 10.65 -12.46
N THR A 73 7.97 9.94 -11.87
CA THR A 73 6.72 10.57 -11.37
C THR A 73 7.00 11.50 -10.19
N VAL A 74 7.92 11.16 -9.29
CA VAL A 74 8.39 12.04 -8.22
C VAL A 74 9.09 13.29 -8.80
N PHE A 75 9.94 13.12 -9.81
CA PHE A 75 10.53 14.27 -10.52
C PHE A 75 9.45 15.20 -11.08
N LEU A 76 8.44 14.67 -11.76
CA LEU A 76 7.33 15.47 -12.30
C LEU A 76 6.52 16.17 -11.20
N TYR A 77 6.40 15.56 -10.03
CA TYR A 77 5.80 16.19 -8.85
C TYR A 77 6.65 17.34 -8.34
N ASN A 78 7.96 17.15 -8.19
CA ASN A 78 8.88 18.15 -7.68
C ASN A 78 8.98 19.39 -8.58
N VAL A 79 8.83 19.24 -9.89
CA VAL A 79 8.79 20.37 -10.84
C VAL A 79 7.38 20.94 -11.07
N GLY A 80 6.40 20.52 -10.27
CA GLY A 80 5.03 21.04 -10.32
C GLY A 80 4.14 20.53 -11.46
N LEU A 81 4.61 19.58 -12.27
CA LEU A 81 3.85 19.00 -13.37
C LEU A 81 2.87 17.88 -12.91
N ARG A 82 2.97 17.46 -11.68
CA ARG A 82 2.05 16.51 -11.02
C ARG A 82 1.71 17.02 -9.63
N LYS A 83 0.48 16.73 -9.18
CA LYS A 83 0.03 17.13 -7.83
C LYS A 83 0.34 16.06 -6.78
N ARG A 84 0.48 14.81 -7.20
CA ARG A 84 0.72 13.64 -6.35
C ARG A 84 1.61 12.63 -7.10
N GLY A 85 2.24 11.68 -6.36
CA GLY A 85 3.09 10.66 -6.96
C GLY A 85 4.28 10.24 -6.11
N TRP A 86 4.56 10.99 -5.03
CA TRP A 86 5.57 10.63 -4.03
C TRP A 86 5.07 9.47 -3.14
N CYS A 87 5.99 8.64 -2.60
CA CYS A 87 5.66 7.43 -1.82
C CYS A 87 4.67 7.70 -0.67
N GLY A 88 4.84 8.82 0.05
CA GLY A 88 3.90 9.22 1.11
C GLY A 88 2.47 9.46 0.61
N HIS A 89 2.29 9.96 -0.61
CA HIS A 89 0.94 10.10 -1.17
C HIS A 89 0.26 8.74 -1.38
N TRP A 90 1.03 7.73 -1.80
CA TRP A 90 0.50 6.38 -1.97
C TRP A 90 0.12 5.75 -0.63
N ALA A 91 0.99 5.86 0.37
CA ALA A 91 0.70 5.38 1.71
C ALA A 91 -0.55 6.07 2.29
N GLN A 92 -0.64 7.41 2.14
CA GLN A 92 -1.78 8.20 2.60
C GLN A 92 -3.10 7.77 1.95
N ASP A 93 -3.13 7.70 0.61
CA ASP A 93 -4.38 7.45 -0.10
C ASP A 93 -4.82 5.98 -0.02
N ILE A 94 -3.87 5.02 0.05
CA ILE A 94 -4.22 3.63 0.34
C ILE A 94 -4.71 3.50 1.79
N GLY A 95 -4.02 4.10 2.76
CA GLY A 95 -4.42 4.09 4.16
C GLY A 95 -5.81 4.64 4.39
N ALA A 96 -6.15 5.75 3.73
CA ALA A 96 -7.48 6.36 3.79
C ALA A 96 -8.60 5.43 3.31
N GLU A 97 -8.35 4.59 2.30
CA GLU A 97 -9.34 3.59 1.86
C GLU A 97 -9.41 2.38 2.80
N LEU A 98 -8.27 1.96 3.35
CA LEU A 98 -8.24 0.82 4.27
C LEU A 98 -8.94 1.12 5.61
N ILE A 99 -8.82 2.35 6.11
CA ILE A 99 -9.49 2.77 7.35
C ILE A 99 -11.01 2.70 7.22
N LYS A 100 -11.57 2.99 6.05
CA LYS A 100 -13.02 2.90 5.79
C LYS A 100 -13.57 1.48 5.95
N LEU A 101 -12.72 0.46 5.98
CA LEU A 101 -13.10 -0.92 6.27
C LEU A 101 -13.32 -1.15 7.77
N GLU A 102 -12.96 -0.19 8.63
CA GLU A 102 -13.07 -0.26 10.10
C GLU A 102 -12.47 -1.56 10.67
N PRO A 103 -11.16 -1.86 10.40
CA PRO A 103 -10.56 -3.12 10.81
C PRO A 103 -10.63 -3.31 12.33
N LYS A 104 -11.01 -4.52 12.77
CA LYS A 104 -11.19 -4.88 14.17
C LYS A 104 -10.04 -5.74 14.70
N THR A 105 -9.52 -6.63 13.88
CA THR A 105 -8.47 -7.60 14.24
C THR A 105 -7.10 -7.20 13.72
N LEU A 106 -7.05 -6.33 12.73
CA LEU A 106 -5.84 -5.79 12.12
C LEU A 106 -5.67 -4.30 12.46
N VAL A 107 -4.42 -3.85 12.51
CA VAL A 107 -4.03 -2.47 12.82
C VAL A 107 -3.17 -1.93 11.70
N LEU A 108 -3.45 -0.69 11.29
CA LEU A 108 -2.68 0.01 10.26
C LEU A 108 -1.65 0.94 10.90
N HIS A 109 -0.41 0.84 10.43
CA HIS A 109 0.69 1.69 10.83
C HIS A 109 1.29 2.40 9.62
N TRP A 110 1.96 3.52 9.86
CA TRP A 110 2.76 4.19 8.86
C TRP A 110 4.22 3.78 9.03
N GLY A 111 4.78 3.14 8.01
CA GLY A 111 6.19 2.79 7.96
C GLY A 111 7.00 3.84 7.21
N GLU A 112 8.19 4.15 7.71
CA GLU A 112 9.11 5.11 7.14
C GLU A 112 10.53 4.53 7.13
N ALA A 113 11.13 4.51 5.94
CA ALA A 113 12.51 4.09 5.74
C ALA A 113 13.36 5.30 5.35
N TYR A 114 14.57 5.40 5.89
CA TYR A 114 15.55 6.46 5.62
C TYR A 114 14.97 7.88 5.75
N PRO A 115 14.31 8.23 6.86
CA PRO A 115 13.61 9.50 7.03
C PRO A 115 14.56 10.69 6.84
N ASN A 116 14.07 11.74 6.18
CA ASN A 116 14.80 12.98 5.90
C ASN A 116 16.02 12.80 4.97
N THR A 117 16.07 11.75 4.17
CA THR A 117 17.08 11.54 3.13
C THR A 117 16.45 11.55 1.73
N THR A 118 17.30 11.59 0.69
CA THR A 118 16.85 11.44 -0.69
C THR A 118 16.32 10.04 -1.02
N SER A 119 16.60 9.06 -0.16
CA SER A 119 16.15 7.67 -0.27
C SER A 119 14.94 7.39 0.60
N GLU A 120 14.33 8.42 1.20
CA GLU A 120 13.14 8.24 2.03
C GLU A 120 12.05 7.50 1.28
N ASN A 121 11.53 6.47 1.92
CA ASN A 121 10.38 5.72 1.43
C ASN A 121 9.32 5.57 2.52
N ASN A 122 8.07 5.70 2.12
CA ASN A 122 6.91 5.63 3.01
C ASN A 122 5.95 4.56 2.49
N ALA A 123 5.48 3.71 3.40
CA ALA A 123 4.51 2.66 3.11
C ALA A 123 3.60 2.41 4.31
N LEU A 124 2.61 1.58 4.14
CA LEU A 124 1.78 1.11 5.24
C LEU A 124 2.34 -0.23 5.76
N VAL A 125 2.16 -0.46 7.06
CA VAL A 125 2.38 -1.76 7.69
C VAL A 125 1.09 -2.19 8.35
N VAL A 126 0.71 -3.45 8.17
CA VAL A 126 -0.46 -4.05 8.78
C VAL A 126 -0.01 -5.11 9.76
N THR A 127 -0.41 -5.00 11.02
CA THR A 127 -0.16 -5.98 12.07
C THR A 127 -1.47 -6.60 12.57
N ALA A 128 -1.39 -7.75 13.22
CA ALA A 128 -2.48 -8.17 14.08
C ALA A 128 -2.53 -7.25 15.33
N ARG A 129 -3.69 -7.18 15.99
CA ARG A 129 -3.84 -6.44 17.24
C ARG A 129 -2.85 -6.97 18.30
N ASN A 130 -2.18 -6.07 19.00
CA ASN A 130 -1.15 -6.39 20.00
C ASN A 130 0.15 -7.02 19.46
N GLN A 131 0.35 -7.01 18.15
CA GLN A 131 1.59 -7.45 17.52
C GLN A 131 2.54 -6.26 17.34
N ARG A 132 3.85 -6.52 17.35
CA ARG A 132 4.85 -5.48 17.11
C ARG A 132 4.84 -5.06 15.65
N PHE A 133 5.25 -3.84 15.37
CA PHE A 133 5.35 -3.29 14.03
C PHE A 133 6.23 -4.16 13.09
N GLU A 134 7.36 -4.62 13.57
CA GLU A 134 8.33 -5.41 12.80
C GLU A 134 7.80 -6.79 12.39
N ASP A 135 6.83 -7.31 13.12
CA ASP A 135 6.20 -8.60 12.82
C ASP A 135 5.08 -8.47 11.78
N GLY A 136 4.80 -7.25 11.30
CA GLY A 136 3.74 -6.94 10.35
C GLY A 136 4.07 -7.22 8.91
N ILE A 137 3.10 -6.93 8.04
CA ILE A 137 3.20 -6.98 6.58
C ILE A 137 3.24 -5.56 6.03
N LEU A 138 4.32 -5.24 5.31
CA LEU A 138 4.46 -3.99 4.58
C LEU A 138 3.63 -4.02 3.30
N ILE A 139 2.97 -2.90 2.99
CA ILE A 139 2.13 -2.69 1.81
C ILE A 139 2.57 -1.39 1.14
N ASP A 140 3.07 -1.46 -0.09
CA ASP A 140 3.63 -0.35 -0.83
C ASP A 140 3.03 -0.26 -2.25
N GLY A 141 2.36 0.83 -2.55
CA GLY A 141 1.82 1.09 -3.89
C GLY A 141 2.81 1.78 -4.83
N TRP A 142 3.87 2.40 -4.28
CA TRP A 142 4.81 3.24 -5.03
C TRP A 142 5.87 2.43 -5.79
N ARG A 143 6.61 1.53 -5.12
CA ARG A 143 7.77 0.82 -5.68
C ARG A 143 7.53 0.12 -7.01
N ARG A 144 6.33 -0.37 -7.25
CA ARG A 144 5.95 -1.07 -8.49
C ARG A 144 4.91 -0.31 -9.30
N ALA A 145 4.94 1.03 -9.19
CA ALA A 145 4.12 1.90 -10.02
C ALA A 145 2.63 1.51 -10.05
N GLY A 146 2.03 1.28 -8.88
CA GLY A 146 0.62 0.91 -8.73
C GLY A 146 0.29 -0.57 -8.91
N ARG A 147 1.29 -1.44 -9.10
CA ARG A 147 1.16 -2.86 -8.79
C ARG A 147 1.61 -3.05 -7.34
N LEU A 148 0.68 -3.34 -6.46
CA LEU A 148 0.97 -3.41 -5.03
C LEU A 148 2.17 -4.33 -4.75
N PHE A 149 3.17 -3.80 -4.06
CA PHE A 149 4.24 -4.58 -3.45
C PHE A 149 3.86 -4.85 -1.99
N TRP A 150 4.19 -6.03 -1.48
CA TRP A 150 4.01 -6.39 -0.08
C TRP A 150 4.99 -7.48 0.31
N CYS A 151 5.43 -7.46 1.55
CA CYS A 151 6.26 -8.49 2.17
C CYS A 151 6.20 -8.36 3.70
N PRO A 152 6.64 -9.36 4.49
CA PRO A 152 6.94 -9.16 5.90
C PRO A 152 7.96 -8.03 6.07
N VAL A 153 7.76 -7.16 7.07
CA VAL A 153 8.64 -6.00 7.32
C VAL A 153 10.11 -6.44 7.44
N ILE A 154 10.38 -7.49 8.20
CA ILE A 154 11.73 -8.03 8.41
C ILE A 154 12.37 -8.64 7.16
N LYS A 155 11.62 -8.84 6.08
CA LYS A 155 12.09 -9.38 4.80
C LYS A 155 12.11 -8.35 3.69
N ASP A 156 11.85 -7.08 4.02
CA ASP A 156 11.98 -6.02 3.05
C ASP A 156 13.44 -5.83 2.67
N ASP A 157 13.72 -5.60 1.38
CA ASP A 157 15.08 -5.47 0.86
C ASP A 157 15.80 -4.22 1.41
N GLU A 158 15.07 -3.20 1.81
CA GLU A 158 15.61 -2.06 2.53
C GLU A 158 16.14 -2.49 3.90
N TYR A 159 15.39 -3.33 4.63
CA TYR A 159 15.78 -3.89 5.91
C TYR A 159 17.01 -4.80 5.80
N GLU A 160 17.05 -5.68 4.80
CA GLU A 160 18.17 -6.58 4.57
C GLU A 160 19.45 -5.82 4.21
N LYS A 161 19.36 -4.80 3.39
CA LYS A 161 20.52 -3.95 3.04
C LYS A 161 21.14 -3.30 4.26
N GLU A 162 20.31 -2.77 5.17
CA GLU A 162 20.81 -2.15 6.40
C GLU A 162 21.52 -3.16 7.29
N GLN A 163 20.96 -4.32 7.50
CA GLN A 163 21.60 -5.38 8.27
C GLN A 163 22.90 -5.85 7.65
N HIS A 164 22.96 -5.95 6.34
CA HIS A 164 24.13 -6.42 5.61
C HIS A 164 25.27 -5.41 5.63
N TYR A 165 24.99 -4.13 5.51
CA TYR A 165 26.02 -3.08 5.45
C TYR A 165 26.38 -2.46 6.79
N GLY A 166 25.75 -2.87 7.88
CA GLY A 166 26.09 -2.42 9.22
C GLY A 166 25.90 -0.93 9.49
N HIS A 167 25.02 -0.28 8.78
CA HIS A 167 24.65 1.12 9.00
C HIS A 167 23.87 1.27 10.29
N SER A 168 24.58 1.27 11.41
CA SER A 168 23.96 1.43 12.73
C SER A 168 23.27 2.79 12.85
N GLY A 169 21.98 2.78 13.15
CA GLY A 169 21.22 3.98 13.49
C GLY A 169 20.25 4.47 12.42
N ILE A 170 20.37 4.02 11.17
CA ILE A 170 19.35 4.25 10.16
C ILE A 170 18.40 3.07 10.22
N THR A 171 17.22 3.28 10.70
CA THR A 171 16.22 2.23 10.79
C THR A 171 15.36 2.30 9.57
N MET A 172 15.29 1.22 8.87
CA MET A 172 14.65 1.15 7.59
C MET A 172 13.16 1.37 7.66
N TRP A 173 12.45 0.52 8.33
CA TRP A 173 11.03 0.69 8.54
C TRP A 173 10.79 0.92 10.03
N LYS A 174 10.77 2.19 10.46
CA LYS A 174 10.28 2.59 11.78
C LYS A 174 8.81 2.96 11.69
N GLU A 175 8.09 2.63 12.74
CA GLU A 175 6.75 3.18 12.91
C GLU A 175 6.85 4.71 13.09
N ASN A 176 6.20 5.46 12.23
CA ASN A 176 6.10 6.90 12.34
C ASN A 176 4.90 7.26 13.21
N MET A 177 5.13 7.58 14.47
CA MET A 177 4.09 7.90 15.46
C MET A 177 3.15 9.02 15.01
N LYS A 178 3.66 10.04 14.32
CA LYS A 178 2.85 11.15 13.81
C LYS A 178 1.81 10.68 12.80
N TRP A 179 2.22 9.82 11.88
CA TRP A 179 1.35 9.30 10.84
C TRP A 179 0.43 8.18 11.33
N SER A 180 0.90 7.36 12.27
CA SER A 180 0.04 6.38 12.95
C SER A 180 -1.05 7.06 13.77
N ALA A 181 -0.76 8.17 14.44
CA ALA A 181 -1.77 9.00 15.11
C ALA A 181 -2.76 9.62 14.10
N TRP A 182 -2.29 10.04 12.93
CA TRP A 182 -3.16 10.52 11.86
C TRP A 182 -4.10 9.41 11.35
N LEU A 183 -3.61 8.20 11.12
CA LEU A 183 -4.44 7.05 10.75
C LEU A 183 -5.54 6.80 11.78
N GLN A 184 -5.19 6.80 13.07
CA GLN A 184 -6.15 6.64 14.16
C GLN A 184 -7.19 7.78 14.21
N SER A 185 -6.74 9.03 14.06
CA SER A 185 -7.65 10.19 14.09
C SER A 185 -8.63 10.18 12.92
N TYR A 186 -8.23 9.65 11.77
CA TYR A 186 -9.10 9.52 10.61
C TYR A 186 -10.21 8.50 10.84
N SER A 187 -9.87 7.36 11.46
CA SER A 187 -10.85 6.34 11.85
C SER A 187 -11.89 6.87 12.85
N THR A 188 -11.43 7.63 13.86
CA THR A 188 -12.33 8.18 14.90
C THR A 188 -13.18 9.36 14.43
N ALA A 189 -12.76 10.09 13.39
CA ALA A 189 -13.52 11.23 12.88
C ALA A 189 -14.84 10.82 12.20
N GLU A 190 -14.92 9.61 11.65
CA GLU A 190 -16.14 9.07 11.05
C GLU A 190 -17.13 8.49 12.08
N GLU A 191 -16.69 8.21 13.31
CA GLU A 191 -17.56 7.74 14.41
C GLU A 191 -18.43 8.84 15.03
N LYS A 192 -18.23 10.11 14.68
CA LYS A 192 -19.14 11.15 15.14
C LYS A 192 -20.47 11.00 14.41
N PRO A 193 -21.56 10.67 15.12
CA PRO A 193 -22.87 10.56 14.50
C PRO A 193 -23.17 11.87 13.77
N LYS A 194 -23.60 11.77 12.52
CA LYS A 194 -24.29 12.87 11.84
C LYS A 194 -25.53 13.17 12.67
N THR A 195 -25.35 13.99 13.69
CA THR A 195 -26.49 14.53 14.44
C THR A 195 -27.39 15.22 13.44
N ALA A 196 -28.55 14.63 13.29
CA ALA A 196 -29.64 15.11 12.48
C ALA A 196 -29.80 16.63 12.64
N SER A 197 -29.47 17.36 11.60
CA SER A 197 -30.06 18.65 11.36
C SER A 197 -31.42 18.39 10.71
N ALA A 198 -32.34 17.94 11.54
CA ALA A 198 -33.75 18.00 11.22
C ALA A 198 -34.36 19.05 12.14
N SER A 199 -35.08 19.98 11.56
CA SER A 199 -35.99 20.95 12.11
C SER A 199 -35.46 22.39 12.20
N ARG A 200 -35.65 23.18 11.14
CA ARG A 200 -36.67 24.26 11.23
C ARG A 200 -36.97 24.79 9.83
#